data_212532227bd2f69f358bfdea272a7804
#
_entry.id   212532227bd2f69f358bfdea272a7804
#
_cell.length_a   1.000
_cell.length_b   1.000
_cell.length_c   1.000
_cell.angle_alpha   90.00
_cell.angle_beta   90.00
_cell.angle_gamma   90.00
#
_symmetry.space_group_name_H-M   'P 1'
#
loop_
_entity.id
_entity.type
_entity.pdbx_description
1 polymer ?
#
loop_
_entity_poly.entity_id
_entity_poly.type
_entity_poly.pdbx_seq_one_letter_code
_entity_poly.pdbx_strand_id
1 'polypeptide(L)'
;MCIRDRDIIREFEVVKEVISNIRSIRLQKNIAQKEALELQVIGENPVVAFNAVIMKMCNLSSINIVENKADGAASFMVGTTEYAVPLGNMIDVEAEIARMEAELKHKEGFLQGVLKKLGNEKFVNNAPAAVLEMERKKQADAESIIKSLKESIAALKKA
;
A
#
# COMPACT_ATOMS: atom_id res chain seq x y z
N MET A 1 -35.60 -12.68 -13.39
CA MET A 1 -34.45 -11.78 -13.15
C MET A 1 -34.15 -11.05 -14.46
N CYS A 2 -34.35 -9.75 -14.49
CA CYS A 2 -34.24 -8.95 -15.72
C CYS A 2 -32.73 -8.75 -16.08
N ILE A 3 -32.42 -8.59 -17.37
CA ILE A 3 -31.05 -8.33 -17.83
C ILE A 3 -30.45 -7.09 -17.10
N ARG A 4 -31.29 -6.08 -16.89
CA ARG A 4 -30.96 -4.84 -16.17
C ARG A 4 -30.52 -5.11 -14.73
N ASP A 5 -31.08 -6.11 -14.05
CA ASP A 5 -30.72 -6.43 -12.64
C ASP A 5 -29.32 -7.04 -12.55
N ARG A 6 -28.89 -7.81 -13.54
CA ARG A 6 -27.55 -8.40 -13.60
C ARG A 6 -26.47 -7.35 -13.83
N ASP A 7 -26.76 -6.34 -14.63
CA ASP A 7 -25.82 -5.26 -14.92
C ASP A 7 -25.63 -4.38 -13.66
N ILE A 8 -26.71 -4.05 -12.97
CA ILE A 8 -26.66 -3.31 -11.70
C ILE A 8 -25.85 -4.07 -10.64
N ILE A 9 -26.03 -5.39 -10.54
CA ILE A 9 -25.27 -6.20 -9.60
C ILE A 9 -23.76 -6.19 -9.92
N ARG A 10 -23.40 -6.29 -11.20
CA ARG A 10 -22.00 -6.22 -11.64
C ARG A 10 -21.39 -4.85 -11.37
N GLU A 11 -22.11 -3.78 -11.67
CA GLU A 11 -21.69 -2.42 -11.37
C GLU A 11 -21.49 -2.23 -9.86
N PHE A 12 -22.38 -2.78 -9.04
CA PHE A 12 -22.27 -2.71 -7.59
C PHE A 12 -21.08 -3.52 -7.03
N GLU A 13 -20.72 -4.65 -7.64
CA GLU A 13 -19.50 -5.37 -7.33
C GLU A 13 -18.24 -4.50 -7.56
N VAL A 14 -18.18 -3.81 -8.69
CA VAL A 14 -17.11 -2.85 -8.99
C VAL A 14 -17.07 -1.73 -7.96
N VAL A 15 -18.22 -1.19 -7.56
CA VAL A 15 -18.32 -0.16 -6.52
C VAL A 15 -17.73 -0.65 -5.19
N LYS A 16 -18.04 -1.87 -4.78
CA LYS A 16 -17.49 -2.46 -3.55
C LYS A 16 -15.97 -2.56 -3.61
N GLU A 17 -15.42 -3.00 -4.73
CA GLU A 17 -13.96 -3.10 -4.91
C GLU A 17 -13.29 -1.73 -4.90
N VAL A 18 -13.86 -0.74 -5.57
CA VAL A 18 -13.36 0.65 -5.53
C VAL A 18 -13.32 1.18 -4.10
N ILE A 19 -14.40 1.04 -3.35
CA ILE A 19 -14.48 1.48 -1.96
C ILE A 19 -13.44 0.77 -1.08
N SER A 20 -13.27 -0.54 -1.25
CA SER A 20 -12.31 -1.34 -0.51
C SER A 20 -10.87 -0.89 -0.78
N ASN A 21 -10.53 -0.64 -2.05
CA ASN A 21 -9.20 -0.16 -2.43
C ASN A 21 -8.90 1.24 -1.89
N ILE A 22 -9.86 2.16 -1.95
CA ILE A 22 -9.69 3.51 -1.39
C ILE A 22 -9.48 3.45 0.13
N ARG A 23 -10.23 2.61 0.84
CA ARG A 23 -10.03 2.39 2.28
C ARG A 23 -8.67 1.79 2.60
N SER A 24 -8.19 0.86 1.78
CA SER A 24 -6.85 0.28 1.92
C SER A 24 -5.76 1.34 1.72
N ILE A 25 -5.90 2.21 0.71
CA ILE A 25 -4.97 3.33 0.48
C ILE A 25 -4.95 4.28 1.69
N ARG A 26 -6.12 4.63 2.24
CA ARG A 26 -6.18 5.47 3.45
C ARG A 26 -5.43 4.85 4.63
N LEU A 27 -5.60 3.55 4.83
CA LEU A 27 -4.92 2.80 5.88
C LEU A 27 -3.40 2.76 5.65
N GLN A 28 -2.97 2.42 4.45
CA GLN A 28 -1.55 2.33 4.10
C GLN A 28 -0.83 3.67 4.20
N LYS A 29 -1.51 4.74 3.84
CA LYS A 29 -0.97 6.11 3.85
C LYS A 29 -1.32 6.90 5.11
N ASN A 30 -1.97 6.25 6.06
CA ASN A 30 -2.39 6.85 7.34
C ASN A 30 -3.22 8.14 7.18
N ILE A 31 -4.08 8.17 6.15
CA ILE A 31 -4.95 9.30 5.86
C ILE A 31 -6.22 9.18 6.70
N ALA A 32 -6.53 10.23 7.46
CA ALA A 32 -7.72 10.25 8.29
C ALA A 32 -9.00 10.17 7.43
N GLN A 33 -10.04 9.50 7.95
CA GLN A 33 -11.32 9.41 7.24
C GLN A 33 -12.02 10.76 7.06
N LYS A 34 -11.66 11.75 7.85
CA LYS A 34 -12.17 13.13 7.77
C LYS A 34 -11.64 13.89 6.57
N GLU A 35 -10.46 13.53 6.07
CA GLU A 35 -9.84 14.19 4.94
C GLU A 35 -10.53 13.81 3.66
N ALA A 36 -10.96 14.82 2.90
CA ALA A 36 -11.55 14.61 1.59
C ALA A 36 -10.45 14.24 0.59
N LEU A 37 -10.64 13.16 -0.15
CA LEU A 37 -9.75 12.73 -1.24
C LEU A 37 -10.41 13.02 -2.57
N GLU A 38 -9.59 13.13 -3.61
CA GLU A 38 -10.05 13.12 -4.99
C GLU A 38 -9.85 11.72 -5.56
N LEU A 39 -10.76 11.32 -6.44
CA LEU A 39 -10.64 10.09 -7.21
C LEU A 39 -10.51 10.45 -8.68
N GLN A 40 -9.47 9.95 -9.32
CA GLN A 40 -9.28 10.02 -10.76
C GLN A 40 -9.62 8.68 -11.37
N VAL A 41 -10.42 8.69 -12.42
CA VAL A 41 -10.75 7.51 -13.24
C VAL A 41 -10.06 7.67 -14.57
N ILE A 42 -9.19 6.74 -14.91
CA ILE A 42 -8.42 6.80 -16.15
C ILE A 42 -9.24 6.12 -17.26
N GLY A 43 -9.63 6.91 -18.25
CA GLY A 43 -10.44 6.47 -19.38
C GLY A 43 -11.93 6.63 -19.13
N GLU A 44 -12.67 5.53 -19.08
CA GLU A 44 -14.12 5.51 -18.88
C GLU A 44 -14.51 5.10 -17.47
N ASN A 45 -15.51 5.76 -16.92
CA ASN A 45 -16.06 5.38 -15.61
C ASN A 45 -17.26 4.44 -15.81
N PRO A 46 -17.12 3.14 -15.52
CA PRO A 46 -18.18 2.17 -15.69
C PRO A 46 -19.29 2.29 -14.66
N VAL A 47 -19.08 3.04 -13.58
CA VAL A 47 -20.00 3.14 -12.43
C VAL A 47 -20.46 4.58 -12.15
N VAL A 48 -20.64 5.37 -13.19
CA VAL A 48 -21.06 6.79 -13.08
C VAL A 48 -22.33 6.94 -12.22
N ALA A 49 -23.28 6.03 -12.35
CA ALA A 49 -24.53 6.04 -11.60
C ALA A 49 -24.32 5.94 -10.07
N PHE A 50 -23.20 5.37 -9.64
CA PHE A 50 -22.86 5.18 -8.23
C PHE A 50 -21.83 6.18 -7.68
N ASN A 51 -21.44 7.18 -8.48
CA ASN A 51 -20.46 8.18 -8.06
C ASN A 51 -20.83 8.83 -6.72
N ALA A 52 -22.10 9.21 -6.54
CA ALA A 52 -22.57 9.81 -5.28
C ALA A 52 -22.41 8.87 -4.08
N VAL A 53 -22.62 7.58 -4.28
CA VAL A 53 -22.44 6.56 -3.23
C VAL A 53 -20.95 6.42 -2.88
N ILE A 54 -20.10 6.30 -3.89
CA ILE A 54 -18.64 6.20 -3.71
C ILE A 54 -18.10 7.43 -3.00
N MET A 55 -18.51 8.64 -3.43
CA MET A 55 -18.11 9.90 -2.81
C MET A 55 -18.47 9.94 -1.33
N LYS A 56 -19.70 9.56 -1.00
CA LYS A 56 -20.18 9.58 0.38
C LYS A 56 -19.51 8.52 1.27
N MET A 57 -19.35 7.31 0.74
CA MET A 57 -18.76 6.18 1.47
C MET A 57 -17.25 6.30 1.69
N CYS A 58 -16.56 6.99 0.81
CA CYS A 58 -15.10 7.19 0.87
C CYS A 58 -14.69 8.60 1.27
N ASN A 59 -15.65 9.48 1.55
CA ASN A 59 -15.42 10.92 1.81
C ASN A 59 -14.54 11.54 0.71
N LEU A 60 -15.03 11.48 -0.53
CA LEU A 60 -14.36 12.07 -1.67
C LEU A 60 -14.91 13.47 -1.94
N SER A 61 -14.03 14.39 -2.30
CA SER A 61 -14.40 15.76 -2.73
C SER A 61 -14.90 15.77 -4.16
N SER A 62 -14.28 14.98 -5.02
CA SER A 62 -14.63 14.89 -6.44
C SER A 62 -14.24 13.54 -7.05
N ILE A 63 -14.89 13.19 -8.16
CA ILE A 63 -14.51 12.09 -9.04
C ILE A 63 -14.31 12.69 -10.42
N ASN A 64 -13.08 12.65 -10.92
CA ASN A 64 -12.69 13.24 -12.19
C ASN A 64 -12.28 12.16 -13.18
N ILE A 65 -12.75 12.24 -14.41
CA ILE A 65 -12.28 11.37 -15.49
C ILE A 65 -11.09 12.06 -16.13
N VAL A 66 -9.96 11.36 -16.19
CA VAL A 66 -8.69 11.87 -16.72
C VAL A 66 -8.10 10.88 -17.71
N GLU A 67 -7.30 11.38 -18.65
CA GLU A 67 -6.58 10.51 -19.59
C GLU A 67 -5.30 9.94 -18.98
N ASN A 68 -4.67 10.70 -18.09
CA ASN A 68 -3.43 10.31 -17.43
C ASN A 68 -3.54 10.55 -15.93
N LYS A 69 -2.95 9.67 -15.15
CA LYS A 69 -2.89 9.81 -13.69
C LYS A 69 -1.96 10.95 -13.28
N ALA A 70 -2.27 11.60 -12.18
CA ALA A 70 -1.39 12.59 -11.57
C ALA A 70 -0.11 11.95 -11.02
N ASP A 71 0.99 12.70 -11.09
CA ASP A 71 2.26 12.27 -10.49
C ASP A 71 2.11 12.08 -8.98
N GLY A 72 2.65 10.96 -8.46
CA GLY A 72 2.55 10.64 -7.05
C GLY A 72 1.17 10.12 -6.59
N ALA A 73 0.25 9.86 -7.51
CA ALA A 73 -1.04 9.27 -7.18
C ALA A 73 -0.90 7.78 -6.85
N ALA A 74 -1.61 7.33 -5.82
CA ALA A 74 -1.78 5.91 -5.56
C ALA A 74 -2.81 5.34 -6.53
N SER A 75 -2.40 4.41 -7.39
CA SER A 75 -3.28 3.81 -8.38
C SER A 75 -3.64 2.36 -8.04
N PHE A 76 -4.81 1.95 -8.48
CA PHE A 76 -5.30 0.58 -8.39
C PHE A 76 -6.18 0.25 -9.58
N MET A 77 -6.29 -1.04 -9.88
CA MET A 77 -7.12 -1.54 -10.97
C MET A 77 -8.36 -2.22 -10.41
N VAL A 78 -9.51 -1.94 -11.01
CA VAL A 78 -10.75 -2.69 -10.78
C VAL A 78 -11.30 -3.09 -12.14
N GLY A 79 -11.30 -4.38 -12.41
CA GLY A 79 -11.59 -4.89 -13.74
C GLY A 79 -10.59 -4.38 -14.78
N THR A 80 -11.07 -3.64 -15.76
CA THR A 80 -10.27 -3.04 -16.83
C THR A 80 -10.02 -1.55 -16.65
N THR A 81 -10.57 -0.94 -15.59
CA THR A 81 -10.46 0.49 -15.32
C THR A 81 -9.40 0.77 -14.28
N GLU A 82 -8.51 1.69 -14.57
CA GLU A 82 -7.53 2.19 -13.61
C GLU A 82 -8.12 3.38 -12.84
N TYR A 83 -7.98 3.32 -11.53
CA TYR A 83 -8.36 4.41 -10.63
C TYR A 83 -7.08 4.94 -9.96
N ALA A 84 -7.04 6.23 -9.74
CA ALA A 84 -5.93 6.86 -9.04
C ALA A 84 -6.45 7.84 -7.98
N VAL A 85 -5.77 7.89 -6.86
CA VAL A 85 -6.00 8.85 -5.79
C VAL A 85 -4.78 9.75 -5.73
N PRO A 86 -4.89 11.01 -6.18
CA PRO A 86 -3.78 11.95 -6.06
C PRO A 86 -3.57 12.27 -4.58
N LEU A 87 -2.41 11.90 -4.08
CA LEU A 87 -2.07 12.06 -2.67
C LEU A 87 -1.37 13.40 -2.41
N GLY A 88 -0.88 14.05 -3.45
CA GLY A 88 -0.34 15.43 -3.44
C GLY A 88 0.34 15.83 -2.13
N ASN A 89 -0.12 16.92 -1.55
CA ASN A 89 0.39 17.45 -0.28
C ASN A 89 -0.20 16.75 0.97
N MET A 90 -1.02 15.72 0.81
CA MET A 90 -1.64 14.98 1.93
C MET A 90 -0.71 13.93 2.54
N ILE A 91 0.36 13.56 1.83
CA ILE A 91 1.41 12.75 2.43
C ILE A 91 2.41 13.72 3.04
N ASP A 92 2.49 13.71 4.34
CA ASP A 92 3.64 14.28 5.04
C ASP A 92 4.85 13.37 4.73
N VAL A 93 5.57 13.73 3.68
CA VAL A 93 6.73 12.96 3.21
C VAL A 93 7.77 12.83 4.32
N GLU A 94 7.91 13.85 5.15
CA GLU A 94 8.83 13.83 6.30
C GLU A 94 8.38 12.81 7.35
N ALA A 95 7.08 12.77 7.68
CA ALA A 95 6.53 11.80 8.62
C ALA A 95 6.63 10.36 8.08
N GLU A 96 6.41 10.14 6.79
CA GLU A 96 6.54 8.83 6.16
C GLU A 96 8.00 8.37 6.14
N ILE A 97 8.93 9.26 5.82
CA ILE A 97 10.38 8.98 5.90
C ILE A 97 10.78 8.65 7.33
N ALA A 98 10.36 9.45 8.32
CA ALA A 98 10.66 9.20 9.72
C ALA A 98 10.15 7.84 10.20
N ARG A 99 8.95 7.44 9.78
CA ARG A 99 8.38 6.13 10.07
C ARG A 99 9.18 5.00 9.44
N MET A 100 9.54 5.14 8.15
CA MET A 100 10.37 4.15 7.47
C MET A 100 11.78 4.05 8.05
N GLU A 101 12.37 5.17 8.47
CA GLU A 101 13.68 5.19 9.15
C GLU A 101 13.63 4.49 10.51
N ALA A 102 12.56 4.69 11.28
CA ALA A 102 12.36 3.99 12.54
C ALA A 102 12.21 2.46 12.34
N GLU A 103 11.44 2.05 11.32
CA GLU A 103 11.29 0.65 10.96
C GLU A 103 12.61 0.05 10.47
N LEU A 104 13.37 0.78 9.65
CA LEU A 104 14.69 0.38 9.19
C LEU A 104 15.64 0.12 10.38
N LYS A 105 15.71 1.05 11.32
CA LYS A 105 16.53 0.91 12.54
C LYS A 105 16.14 -0.31 13.37
N HIS A 106 14.83 -0.56 13.50
CA HIS A 106 14.33 -1.74 14.19
C HIS A 106 14.74 -3.04 13.48
N LYS A 107 14.63 -3.09 12.15
CA LYS A 107 15.03 -4.26 11.34
C LYS A 107 16.54 -4.47 11.33
N GLU A 108 17.33 -3.41 11.30
CA GLU A 108 18.79 -3.49 11.43
C GLU A 108 19.21 -4.04 12.81
N GLY A 109 18.56 -3.61 13.88
CA GLY A 109 18.78 -4.17 15.23
C GLY A 109 18.42 -5.65 15.32
N PHE A 110 17.30 -6.04 14.69
CA PHE A 110 16.90 -7.44 14.60
C PHE A 110 17.93 -8.28 13.83
N LEU A 111 18.40 -7.79 12.67
CA LEU A 111 19.42 -8.45 11.87
C LEU A 111 20.72 -8.64 12.65
N GLN A 112 21.18 -7.63 13.38
CA GLN A 112 22.36 -7.75 14.23
C GLN A 112 22.20 -8.83 15.30
N GLY A 113 21.02 -8.95 15.90
CA GLY A 113 20.70 -10.01 16.86
C GLY A 113 20.78 -11.42 16.23
N VAL A 114 20.28 -11.57 15.02
CA VAL A 114 20.36 -12.83 14.26
C VAL A 114 21.82 -13.16 13.89
N LEU A 115 22.57 -12.17 13.42
CA LEU A 115 24.00 -12.35 13.06
C LEU A 115 24.85 -12.71 14.28
N LYS A 116 24.60 -12.11 15.45
CA LYS A 116 25.29 -12.50 16.70
C LYS A 116 25.02 -13.95 17.07
N LYS A 117 23.81 -14.45 16.87
CA LYS A 117 23.47 -15.85 17.11
C LYS A 117 24.21 -16.77 16.14
N LEU A 118 24.17 -16.46 14.85
CA LEU A 118 24.84 -17.22 13.79
C LEU A 118 26.38 -17.16 13.86
N GLY A 119 26.94 -16.08 14.43
CA GLY A 119 28.36 -15.94 14.69
C GLY A 119 28.85 -16.61 15.98
N ASN A 120 27.95 -17.11 16.80
CA ASN A 120 28.32 -17.82 18.02
C ASN A 120 28.57 -19.31 17.71
N GLU A 121 29.84 -19.71 17.71
CA GLU A 121 30.25 -21.09 17.45
C GLU A 121 29.57 -22.11 18.38
N LYS A 122 29.38 -21.78 19.64
CA LYS A 122 28.69 -22.65 20.60
C LYS A 122 27.24 -22.86 20.24
N PHE A 123 26.58 -21.83 19.71
CA PHE A 123 25.20 -21.93 19.24
C PHE A 123 25.13 -22.75 17.96
N VAL A 124 25.99 -22.47 16.99
CA VAL A 124 26.00 -23.16 15.69
C VAL A 124 26.29 -24.65 15.83
N ASN A 125 27.21 -25.01 16.73
CA ASN A 125 27.62 -26.41 16.95
C ASN A 125 26.59 -27.22 17.78
N ASN A 126 25.77 -26.57 18.59
CA ASN A 126 24.82 -27.24 19.46
C ASN A 126 23.35 -27.12 19.02
N ALA A 127 23.04 -26.21 18.10
CA ALA A 127 21.68 -26.00 17.62
C ALA A 127 21.28 -27.05 16.57
N PRO A 128 20.02 -27.55 16.59
CA PRO A 128 19.49 -28.40 15.54
C PRO A 128 19.56 -27.73 14.17
N ALA A 129 19.81 -28.50 13.11
CA ALA A 129 19.90 -27.99 11.74
C ALA A 129 18.67 -27.15 11.32
N ALA A 130 17.47 -27.56 11.73
CA ALA A 130 16.24 -26.82 11.47
C ALA A 130 16.23 -25.41 12.10
N VAL A 131 16.82 -25.24 13.28
CA VAL A 131 16.94 -23.93 13.94
C VAL A 131 17.92 -23.03 13.21
N LEU A 132 19.03 -23.57 12.75
CA LEU A 132 20.02 -22.82 11.96
C LEU A 132 19.44 -22.38 10.60
N GLU A 133 18.67 -23.22 9.95
CA GLU A 133 17.97 -22.84 8.72
C GLU A 133 16.95 -21.73 8.95
N MET A 134 16.19 -21.81 10.05
CA MET A 134 15.24 -20.74 10.41
C MET A 134 15.95 -19.40 10.68
N GLU A 135 17.07 -19.40 11.38
CA GLU A 135 17.83 -18.17 11.65
C GLU A 135 18.46 -17.62 10.36
N ARG A 136 18.94 -18.44 9.45
CA ARG A 136 19.42 -18.01 8.13
C ARG A 136 18.30 -17.42 7.28
N LYS A 137 17.10 -18.03 7.32
CA LYS A 137 15.93 -17.51 6.64
C LYS A 137 15.52 -16.13 7.19
N LYS A 138 15.52 -15.98 8.52
CA LYS A 138 15.27 -14.69 9.18
C LYS A 138 16.30 -13.63 8.77
N GLN A 139 17.56 -14.01 8.62
CA GLN A 139 18.60 -13.13 8.09
C GLN A 139 18.27 -12.66 6.69
N ALA A 140 18.00 -13.58 5.77
CA ALA A 140 17.70 -13.26 4.37
C ALA A 140 16.44 -12.38 4.24
N ASP A 141 15.39 -12.68 5.00
CA ASP A 141 14.14 -11.90 5.02
C ASP A 141 14.41 -10.48 5.55
N ALA A 142 15.19 -10.34 6.64
CA ALA A 142 15.53 -9.05 7.22
C ALA A 142 16.39 -8.20 6.26
N GLU A 143 17.38 -8.80 5.60
CA GLU A 143 18.21 -8.12 4.61
C GLU A 143 17.38 -7.62 3.42
N SER A 144 16.45 -8.43 2.93
CA SER A 144 15.54 -8.05 1.84
C SER A 144 14.64 -6.87 2.22
N ILE A 145 14.06 -6.90 3.43
CA ILE A 145 13.21 -5.81 3.95
C ILE A 145 14.04 -4.52 4.13
N ILE A 146 15.23 -4.62 4.69
CA ILE A 146 16.14 -3.47 4.88
C ILE A 146 16.49 -2.83 3.54
N LYS A 147 16.79 -3.64 2.52
CA LYS A 147 17.08 -3.14 1.17
C LYS A 147 15.89 -2.40 0.58
N SER A 148 14.70 -2.99 0.65
CA SER A 148 13.44 -2.40 0.15
C SER A 148 13.13 -1.07 0.87
N LEU A 149 13.28 -1.01 2.19
CA LEU A 149 13.08 0.23 2.96
C LEU A 149 14.06 1.33 2.56
N LYS A 150 15.34 1.00 2.39
CA LYS A 150 16.37 1.96 1.94
C LYS A 150 16.06 2.51 0.55
N GLU A 151 15.64 1.67 -0.38
CA GLU A 151 15.24 2.09 -1.73
C GLU A 151 14.01 2.99 -1.69
N SER A 152 13.00 2.66 -0.88
CA SER A 152 11.79 3.46 -0.71
C SER A 152 12.08 4.84 -0.09
N ILE A 153 12.91 4.89 0.94
CA ILE A 153 13.34 6.16 1.56
C ILE A 153 14.12 7.01 0.57
N ALA A 154 15.02 6.41 -0.21
CA ALA A 154 15.79 7.12 -1.24
C ALA A 154 14.90 7.68 -2.35
N ALA A 155 13.85 6.95 -2.75
CA ALA A 155 12.88 7.41 -3.73
C ALA A 155 12.07 8.60 -3.20
N LEU A 156 11.61 8.55 -1.94
CA LEU A 156 10.86 9.65 -1.32
C LEU A 156 11.71 10.90 -1.09
N LYS A 157 13.00 10.76 -0.81
CA LYS A 157 13.93 11.91 -0.65
C LYS A 157 14.29 12.58 -1.98
N LYS A 158 14.05 11.92 -3.12
CA LYS A 158 14.29 12.47 -4.45
C LYS A 158 13.06 13.11 -5.08
N ALA A 159 11.87 12.79 -4.57
CA ALA A 159 10.61 13.35 -5.03
C ALA A 159 10.34 14.70 -4.39
#